data_7ae9bddbccf8e984dc9b0252204a88bf
#
_entry.id   7ae9bddbccf8e984dc9b0252204a88bf
#
_cell.length_a   1.000
_cell.length_b   1.000
_cell.length_c   1.000
_cell.angle_alpha   90.00
_cell.angle_beta   90.00
_cell.angle_gamma   90.00
#
_symmetry.space_group_name_H-M   'P 1'
#
loop_
_entity.id
_entity.type
_entity.pdbx_description
1 polymer ?
#
loop_
_entity_poly.entity_id
_entity_poly.type
_entity_poly.pdbx_seq_one_letter_code
_entity_poly.pdbx_strand_id
1 'polypeptide(L)'
;MMNNEKEKQNLEVVENQETLDNTTKTLEEQTKEAVIAEQNAAELDFMRTKLGFKRVIQRLKDEEGFEVDELAEQKRIEKQLALENETVKEDIQRRYREFKESWSDPTQRKVKAKNTVMVLAAFFRTFILVGLCFVILMPIVEKISFALRAPQDIANKQVVWIPETWSFMNIRVAFSYLTLMKDNSYENIAFLYNLSTYFNSLWLSLVTTVIQVISTAIAGYAFARLKFKGSGIIFLLAVLTLIVPSESLATARKLVFFNISFFGADLLKNSFAIYIMSAFGMGLRSGIFIYLFRQFFRGIPIELEESAEIDGAGVIRTFWSVMLPNARGAIVTVALFSFVWQYNDLYWAQMFEYHDSNVMPLLTTGLASSADTFNSLIGTSFQSLVAELGDGIAHNAQFYGLILNTAALLMMLPLIIGYLFVQRLFVESIERTGITGM
;
A
#
# COMPACT_ATOMS: atom_id res chain seq x y z
N MET A 1 58.90 -26.86 26.65
CA MET A 1 57.60 -26.45 27.22
C MET A 1 56.56 -26.04 26.17
N MET A 2 56.97 -25.60 25.00
CA MET A 2 56.00 -25.19 23.94
C MET A 2 55.28 -26.33 23.18
N ASN A 3 55.68 -27.56 23.26
CA ASN A 3 55.03 -28.67 22.53
C ASN A 3 53.87 -29.33 23.30
N ASN A 4 53.89 -29.25 24.63
CA ASN A 4 52.81 -29.82 25.47
C ASN A 4 51.52 -28.98 25.54
N GLU A 5 51.60 -27.68 25.25
CA GLU A 5 50.42 -26.83 25.23
C GLU A 5 49.60 -26.97 23.91
N LYS A 6 50.27 -27.22 22.78
CA LYS A 6 49.60 -27.48 21.50
C LYS A 6 48.89 -28.84 21.46
N GLU A 7 49.42 -29.84 22.12
CA GLU A 7 48.79 -31.17 22.23
C GLU A 7 47.57 -31.14 23.14
N LYS A 8 47.57 -30.35 24.23
CA LYS A 8 46.40 -30.15 25.08
C LYS A 8 45.27 -29.37 24.38
N GLN A 9 45.61 -28.33 23.61
CA GLN A 9 44.60 -27.58 22.83
C GLN A 9 43.97 -28.42 21.72
N ASN A 10 44.71 -29.29 21.07
CA ASN A 10 44.15 -30.20 20.06
C ASN A 10 43.27 -31.30 20.68
N LEU A 11 43.56 -31.78 21.88
CA LEU A 11 42.69 -32.74 22.58
C LEU A 11 41.36 -32.10 23.05
N GLU A 12 41.38 -30.87 23.56
CA GLU A 12 40.16 -30.14 23.93
C GLU A 12 39.25 -29.82 22.70
N VAL A 13 39.84 -29.56 21.54
CA VAL A 13 39.06 -29.30 20.31
C VAL A 13 38.40 -30.58 19.78
N VAL A 14 39.08 -31.74 19.90
CA VAL A 14 38.53 -33.04 19.48
C VAL A 14 37.43 -33.50 20.44
N GLU A 15 37.58 -33.31 21.74
CA GLU A 15 36.58 -33.67 22.76
C GLU A 15 35.32 -32.78 22.68
N ASN A 16 35.48 -31.50 22.32
CA ASN A 16 34.38 -30.60 22.05
C ASN A 16 33.64 -30.91 20.71
N GLN A 17 34.32 -31.42 19.70
CA GLN A 17 33.70 -31.87 18.45
C GLN A 17 32.91 -33.18 18.64
N GLU A 18 33.44 -34.16 19.41
CA GLU A 18 32.70 -35.40 19.72
C GLU A 18 31.46 -35.14 20.60
N THR A 19 31.52 -34.20 21.54
CA THR A 19 30.38 -33.81 22.36
C THR A 19 29.32 -33.05 21.53
N LEU A 20 29.72 -32.24 20.55
CA LEU A 20 28.77 -31.54 19.63
C LEU A 20 28.08 -32.53 18.69
N ASP A 21 28.80 -33.52 18.17
CA ASP A 21 28.26 -34.54 17.25
C ASP A 21 27.30 -35.51 17.97
N ASN A 22 27.54 -35.81 19.23
CA ASN A 22 26.66 -36.61 20.07
C ASN A 22 25.39 -35.85 20.49
N THR A 23 25.49 -34.54 20.74
CA THR A 23 24.31 -33.69 21.03
C THR A 23 23.44 -33.44 19.80
N THR A 24 24.03 -33.33 18.61
CA THR A 24 23.27 -33.22 17.35
C THR A 24 22.55 -34.52 16.99
N LYS A 25 23.17 -35.67 17.19
CA LYS A 25 22.50 -36.98 16.98
C LYS A 25 21.35 -37.24 17.95
N THR A 26 21.49 -36.85 19.22
CA THR A 26 20.41 -36.96 20.21
C THR A 26 19.26 -36.01 19.92
N LEU A 27 19.51 -34.81 19.38
CA LEU A 27 18.48 -33.87 18.96
C LEU A 27 17.74 -34.35 17.68
N GLU A 28 18.42 -34.99 16.74
CA GLU A 28 17.79 -35.57 15.57
C GLU A 28 16.93 -36.81 15.91
N GLU A 29 17.36 -37.64 16.87
CA GLU A 29 16.54 -38.74 17.37
C GLU A 29 15.31 -38.26 18.13
N GLN A 30 15.45 -37.28 19.00
CA GLN A 30 14.30 -36.66 19.71
C GLN A 30 13.30 -35.99 18.77
N THR A 31 13.78 -35.33 17.67
CA THR A 31 12.88 -34.74 16.68
C THR A 31 12.17 -35.82 15.86
N LYS A 32 12.81 -36.93 15.53
CA LYS A 32 12.17 -38.07 14.86
C LYS A 32 11.12 -38.75 15.76
N GLU A 33 11.41 -38.94 17.04
CA GLU A 33 10.45 -39.49 18.00
C GLU A 33 9.24 -38.55 18.23
N ALA A 34 9.44 -37.24 18.26
CA ALA A 34 8.35 -36.26 18.37
C ALA A 34 7.45 -36.27 17.13
N VAL A 35 8.01 -36.35 15.92
CA VAL A 35 7.22 -36.45 14.67
C VAL A 35 6.44 -37.75 14.59
N ILE A 36 7.03 -38.87 15.03
CA ILE A 36 6.33 -40.18 15.10
C ILE A 36 5.22 -40.14 16.15
N ALA A 37 5.44 -39.48 17.29
CA ALA A 37 4.43 -39.32 18.33
C ALA A 37 3.25 -38.45 17.86
N GLU A 38 3.51 -37.40 17.08
CA GLU A 38 2.48 -36.52 16.51
C GLU A 38 1.68 -37.24 15.40
N GLN A 39 2.32 -38.04 14.56
CA GLN A 39 1.66 -38.91 13.58
C GLN A 39 0.78 -39.98 14.26
N ASN A 40 1.28 -40.62 15.29
CA ASN A 40 0.52 -41.59 16.08
C ASN A 40 -0.67 -40.99 16.84
N ALA A 41 -0.51 -39.72 17.32
CA ALA A 41 -1.62 -38.97 17.95
C ALA A 41 -2.71 -38.60 16.95
N ALA A 42 -2.33 -38.15 15.74
CA ALA A 42 -3.29 -37.88 14.66
C ALA A 42 -4.02 -39.13 14.20
N GLU A 43 -3.35 -40.31 14.14
CA GLU A 43 -3.92 -41.58 13.79
C GLU A 43 -4.88 -42.12 14.88
N LEU A 44 -4.55 -41.88 16.15
CA LEU A 44 -5.42 -42.18 17.31
C LEU A 44 -6.66 -41.30 17.35
N ASP A 45 -6.55 -40.03 16.99
CA ASP A 45 -7.69 -39.13 16.91
C ASP A 45 -8.61 -39.43 15.76
N PHE A 46 -8.05 -39.87 14.62
CA PHE A 46 -8.80 -40.39 13.48
C PHE A 46 -9.53 -41.72 13.84
N MET A 47 -8.89 -42.61 14.61
CA MET A 47 -9.53 -43.84 15.10
C MET A 47 -10.60 -43.57 16.18
N ARG A 48 -10.42 -42.54 17.03
CA ARG A 48 -11.43 -42.09 17.99
C ARG A 48 -12.69 -41.55 17.31
N THR A 49 -12.54 -40.75 16.25
CA THR A 49 -13.67 -40.25 15.46
C THR A 49 -14.41 -41.39 14.72
N LYS A 50 -13.70 -42.39 14.18
CA LYS A 50 -14.30 -43.58 13.55
C LYS A 50 -15.04 -44.49 14.56
N LEU A 51 -14.45 -44.71 15.74
CA LEU A 51 -15.05 -45.41 16.85
C LEU A 51 -16.23 -44.67 17.50
N GLY A 52 -16.10 -43.33 17.60
CA GLY A 52 -17.18 -42.45 18.08
C GLY A 52 -18.37 -42.48 17.16
N PHE A 53 -18.15 -42.43 15.84
CA PHE A 53 -19.17 -42.49 14.83
C PHE A 53 -19.89 -43.89 14.82
N LYS A 54 -19.13 -44.99 14.97
CA LYS A 54 -19.71 -46.33 15.14
C LYS A 54 -20.58 -46.45 16.41
N ARG A 55 -20.18 -45.83 17.53
CA ARG A 55 -20.98 -45.84 18.75
C ARG A 55 -22.26 -45.03 18.65
N VAL A 56 -22.22 -43.90 17.92
CA VAL A 56 -23.42 -43.08 17.64
C VAL A 56 -24.40 -43.81 16.75
N ILE A 57 -23.90 -44.45 15.68
CA ILE A 57 -24.75 -45.27 14.78
C ILE A 57 -25.34 -46.48 15.54
N GLN A 58 -24.56 -47.12 16.44
CA GLN A 58 -25.07 -48.23 17.23
C GLN A 58 -26.17 -47.78 18.21
N ARG A 59 -26.01 -46.59 18.85
CA ARG A 59 -27.08 -46.01 19.67
C ARG A 59 -28.34 -45.63 18.91
N LEU A 60 -28.18 -45.03 17.72
CA LEU A 60 -29.31 -44.72 16.85
C LEU A 60 -30.04 -45.99 16.33
N LYS A 61 -29.29 -47.08 16.10
CA LYS A 61 -29.89 -48.39 15.79
C LYS A 61 -30.71 -48.96 16.95
N ASP A 62 -30.19 -48.78 18.18
CA ASP A 62 -30.83 -49.34 19.39
C ASP A 62 -32.04 -48.49 19.84
N GLU A 63 -32.06 -47.17 19.54
CA GLU A 63 -33.12 -46.25 19.99
C GLU A 63 -34.25 -46.06 18.95
N GLU A 64 -34.02 -46.16 17.65
CA GLU A 64 -35.01 -45.81 16.61
C GLU A 64 -35.46 -46.99 15.68
N GLY A 65 -34.94 -48.19 15.85
CA GLY A 65 -35.36 -49.36 14.99
C GLY A 65 -34.97 -49.17 13.53
N PHE A 66 -33.94 -48.42 13.22
CA PHE A 66 -33.49 -48.15 11.86
C PHE A 66 -32.76 -49.39 11.31
N GLU A 67 -33.37 -50.11 10.38
CA GLU A 67 -32.70 -51.14 9.60
C GLU A 67 -31.67 -50.49 8.70
N VAL A 68 -30.41 -50.43 9.15
CA VAL A 68 -29.27 -50.09 8.26
C VAL A 68 -29.02 -51.31 7.38
N ASP A 69 -29.13 -51.11 6.08
CA ASP A 69 -28.84 -52.10 5.09
C ASP A 69 -27.38 -52.56 5.21
N GLU A 70 -27.16 -53.64 5.99
CA GLU A 70 -25.84 -54.23 6.27
C GLU A 70 -25.09 -54.57 4.97
N LEU A 71 -25.83 -54.87 3.91
CA LEU A 71 -25.28 -55.15 2.59
C LEU A 71 -24.67 -53.90 1.92
N ALA A 72 -25.27 -52.73 2.15
CA ALA A 72 -24.76 -51.45 1.64
C ALA A 72 -23.49 -51.00 2.37
N GLU A 73 -23.41 -51.30 3.67
CA GLU A 73 -22.26 -50.96 4.50
C GLU A 73 -21.07 -51.88 4.27
N GLN A 74 -21.32 -53.19 4.09
CA GLN A 74 -20.30 -54.17 3.66
C GLN A 74 -19.73 -53.79 2.28
N LYS A 75 -20.56 -53.43 1.32
CA LYS A 75 -20.10 -52.94 0.01
C LYS A 75 -19.29 -51.66 0.08
N ARG A 76 -19.59 -50.76 1.04
CA ARG A 76 -18.78 -49.55 1.28
C ARG A 76 -17.41 -49.89 1.83
N ILE A 77 -17.32 -50.79 2.79
CA ILE A 77 -16.06 -51.23 3.41
C ILE A 77 -15.21 -51.99 2.39
N GLU A 78 -15.80 -52.91 1.61
CA GLU A 78 -15.08 -53.60 0.53
C GLU A 78 -14.54 -52.60 -0.53
N LYS A 79 -15.33 -51.59 -0.86
CA LYS A 79 -14.90 -50.54 -1.81
C LYS A 79 -13.76 -49.68 -1.27
N GLN A 80 -13.75 -49.39 0.04
CA GLN A 80 -12.63 -48.69 0.68
C GLN A 80 -11.36 -49.52 0.75
N LEU A 81 -11.47 -50.80 1.09
CA LEU A 81 -10.33 -51.73 1.12
C LEU A 81 -9.76 -52.02 -0.27
N ALA A 82 -10.61 -52.07 -1.30
CA ALA A 82 -10.17 -52.19 -2.69
C ALA A 82 -9.40 -50.95 -3.16
N LEU A 83 -9.80 -49.75 -2.69
CA LEU A 83 -9.13 -48.49 -2.98
C LEU A 83 -7.75 -48.33 -2.31
N GLU A 84 -7.58 -48.92 -1.12
CA GLU A 84 -6.29 -48.85 -0.39
C GLU A 84 -5.23 -49.79 -1.02
N ASN A 85 -5.66 -50.84 -1.77
CA ASN A 85 -4.77 -51.82 -2.40
C ASN A 85 -4.56 -51.58 -3.92
N GLU A 86 -5.14 -50.52 -4.49
CA GLU A 86 -4.98 -50.21 -5.92
C GLU A 86 -3.56 -49.67 -6.25
N THR A 87 -2.94 -50.27 -7.25
CA THR A 87 -1.73 -49.73 -7.86
C THR A 87 -2.03 -48.39 -8.56
N VAL A 88 -1.04 -47.46 -8.59
CA VAL A 88 -1.18 -46.14 -9.24
C VAL A 88 -1.77 -46.23 -10.65
N LYS A 89 -1.45 -47.30 -11.38
CA LYS A 89 -1.96 -47.51 -12.72
C LYS A 89 -3.45 -47.88 -12.75
N GLU A 90 -3.93 -48.65 -11.77
CA GLU A 90 -5.35 -49.03 -11.62
C GLU A 90 -6.18 -47.83 -11.15
N ASP A 91 -5.64 -46.99 -10.26
CA ASP A 91 -6.30 -45.74 -9.85
C ASP A 91 -6.49 -44.77 -11.03
N ILE A 92 -5.47 -44.64 -11.89
CA ILE A 92 -5.57 -43.80 -13.11
C ILE A 92 -6.63 -44.38 -14.06
N GLN A 93 -6.66 -45.69 -14.25
CA GLN A 93 -7.65 -46.36 -15.13
C GLN A 93 -9.07 -46.29 -14.57
N ARG A 94 -9.22 -46.37 -13.26
CA ARG A 94 -10.50 -46.19 -12.57
C ARG A 94 -11.00 -44.75 -12.71
N ARG A 95 -10.17 -43.77 -12.43
CA ARG A 95 -10.51 -42.34 -12.61
C ARG A 95 -10.88 -42.00 -14.05
N TYR A 96 -10.21 -42.63 -15.02
CA TYR A 96 -10.54 -42.44 -16.43
C TYR A 96 -11.90 -43.07 -16.78
N ARG A 97 -12.23 -44.25 -16.25
CA ARG A 97 -13.55 -44.89 -16.43
C ARG A 97 -14.66 -44.07 -15.77
N GLU A 98 -14.48 -43.67 -14.52
CA GLU A 98 -15.43 -42.81 -13.79
C GLU A 98 -15.64 -41.47 -14.50
N PHE A 99 -14.58 -40.91 -15.06
CA PHE A 99 -14.65 -39.71 -15.89
C PHE A 99 -15.51 -39.94 -17.13
N LYS A 100 -15.30 -41.04 -17.86
CA LYS A 100 -16.02 -41.39 -19.07
C LYS A 100 -17.51 -41.70 -18.80
N GLU A 101 -17.80 -42.42 -17.74
CA GLU A 101 -19.18 -42.74 -17.32
C GLU A 101 -19.92 -41.46 -16.86
N SER A 102 -19.25 -40.57 -16.16
CA SER A 102 -19.84 -39.31 -15.70
C SER A 102 -20.13 -38.32 -16.83
N TRP A 103 -19.54 -38.51 -18.03
CA TRP A 103 -19.86 -37.74 -19.23
C TRP A 103 -21.05 -38.31 -20.02
N SER A 104 -21.44 -39.56 -19.78
CA SER A 104 -22.62 -40.18 -20.41
C SER A 104 -23.93 -39.82 -19.72
N ASP A 105 -23.89 -39.40 -18.45
CA ASP A 105 -25.06 -38.92 -17.72
C ASP A 105 -25.33 -37.42 -18.04
N PRO A 106 -26.51 -37.09 -18.64
CA PRO A 106 -26.80 -35.70 -19.03
C PRO A 106 -26.87 -34.70 -17.85
N THR A 107 -27.19 -35.17 -16.64
CA THR A 107 -27.23 -34.36 -15.43
C THR A 107 -25.83 -34.03 -14.94
N GLN A 108 -24.96 -35.01 -14.84
CA GLN A 108 -23.56 -34.84 -14.44
C GLN A 108 -22.77 -34.05 -15.49
N ARG A 109 -23.07 -34.21 -16.77
CA ARG A 109 -22.49 -33.44 -17.86
C ARG A 109 -22.79 -31.95 -17.72
N LYS A 110 -24.02 -31.56 -17.36
CA LYS A 110 -24.40 -30.16 -17.12
C LYS A 110 -23.66 -29.56 -15.90
N VAL A 111 -23.55 -30.30 -14.80
CA VAL A 111 -22.83 -29.90 -13.60
C VAL A 111 -21.34 -29.71 -13.89
N LYS A 112 -20.73 -30.69 -14.60
CA LYS A 112 -19.31 -30.59 -14.99
C LYS A 112 -19.06 -29.44 -15.95
N ALA A 113 -19.90 -29.23 -16.96
CA ALA A 113 -19.78 -28.11 -17.87
C ALA A 113 -19.88 -26.78 -17.12
N LYS A 114 -20.81 -26.63 -16.16
CA LYS A 114 -20.90 -25.44 -15.30
C LYS A 114 -19.64 -25.25 -14.47
N ASN A 115 -19.10 -26.31 -13.86
CA ASN A 115 -17.87 -26.24 -13.08
C ASN A 115 -16.66 -25.90 -13.95
N THR A 116 -16.56 -26.45 -15.15
CA THR A 116 -15.48 -26.14 -16.11
C THR A 116 -15.56 -24.65 -16.53
N VAL A 117 -16.75 -24.15 -16.82
CA VAL A 117 -16.95 -22.72 -17.15
C VAL A 117 -16.58 -21.85 -15.97
N MET A 118 -16.94 -22.22 -14.73
CA MET A 118 -16.54 -21.46 -13.53
C MET A 118 -15.02 -21.47 -13.32
N VAL A 119 -14.34 -22.59 -13.52
CA VAL A 119 -12.88 -22.70 -13.42
C VAL A 119 -12.20 -21.88 -14.52
N LEU A 120 -12.67 -21.96 -15.76
CA LEU A 120 -12.20 -21.15 -16.87
C LEU A 120 -12.39 -19.65 -16.61
N ALA A 121 -13.56 -19.25 -16.12
CA ALA A 121 -13.87 -17.87 -15.76
C ALA A 121 -12.99 -17.39 -14.61
N ALA A 122 -12.74 -18.23 -13.61
CA ALA A 122 -11.83 -17.92 -12.51
C ALA A 122 -10.39 -17.77 -13.00
N PHE A 123 -9.91 -18.66 -13.86
CA PHE A 123 -8.59 -18.58 -14.47
C PHE A 123 -8.43 -17.30 -15.29
N PHE A 124 -9.41 -16.99 -16.16
CA PHE A 124 -9.38 -15.80 -16.98
C PHE A 124 -9.41 -14.51 -16.14
N ARG A 125 -10.24 -14.47 -15.10
CA ARG A 125 -10.27 -13.36 -14.13
C ARG A 125 -8.93 -13.20 -13.43
N THR A 126 -8.32 -14.31 -12.95
CA THR A 126 -7.02 -14.27 -12.29
C THR A 126 -5.93 -13.82 -13.24
N PHE A 127 -5.94 -14.30 -14.49
CA PHE A 127 -5.00 -13.90 -15.53
C PHE A 127 -5.08 -12.39 -15.80
N ILE A 128 -6.29 -11.85 -15.96
CA ILE A 128 -6.48 -10.38 -16.14
C ILE A 128 -5.99 -9.62 -14.92
N LEU A 129 -6.32 -10.08 -13.70
CA LEU A 129 -5.87 -9.42 -12.47
C LEU A 129 -4.35 -9.41 -12.35
N VAL A 130 -3.69 -10.54 -12.59
CA VAL A 130 -2.23 -10.63 -12.56
C VAL A 130 -1.60 -9.74 -13.63
N GLY A 131 -2.14 -9.76 -14.85
CA GLY A 131 -1.69 -8.89 -15.94
C GLY A 131 -1.83 -7.40 -15.60
N LEU A 132 -2.97 -7.02 -15.02
CA LEU A 132 -3.20 -5.64 -14.60
C LEU A 132 -2.26 -5.24 -13.46
N CYS A 133 -2.10 -6.09 -12.45
CA CYS A 133 -1.13 -5.86 -11.35
C CYS A 133 0.29 -5.70 -11.90
N PHE A 134 0.68 -6.55 -12.86
CA PHE A 134 2.00 -6.45 -13.49
C PHE A 134 2.20 -5.09 -14.17
N VAL A 135 1.24 -4.65 -15.00
CA VAL A 135 1.32 -3.35 -15.70
C VAL A 135 1.39 -2.18 -14.71
N ILE A 136 0.62 -2.24 -13.61
CA ILE A 136 0.60 -1.17 -12.58
C ILE A 136 1.90 -1.15 -11.77
N LEU A 137 2.43 -2.32 -11.42
CA LEU A 137 3.63 -2.42 -10.58
C LEU A 137 4.94 -2.27 -11.35
N MET A 138 4.91 -2.52 -12.66
CA MET A 138 6.11 -2.45 -13.51
C MET A 138 6.90 -1.14 -13.36
N PRO A 139 6.29 0.05 -13.39
CA PRO A 139 7.04 1.30 -13.23
C PRO A 139 7.75 1.42 -11.87
N ILE A 140 7.20 0.80 -10.81
CA ILE A 140 7.81 0.79 -9.48
C ILE A 140 9.02 -0.16 -9.48
N VAL A 141 8.86 -1.36 -10.03
CA VAL A 141 9.95 -2.35 -10.16
C VAL A 141 11.11 -1.77 -10.97
N GLU A 142 10.80 -1.08 -12.07
CA GLU A 142 11.80 -0.41 -12.91
C GLU A 142 12.56 0.69 -12.15
N LYS A 143 11.86 1.52 -11.37
CA LYS A 143 12.51 2.53 -10.52
C LYS A 143 13.38 1.91 -9.43
N ILE A 144 12.97 0.78 -8.85
CA ILE A 144 13.80 0.03 -7.89
C ILE A 144 15.06 -0.50 -8.58
N SER A 145 14.93 -1.06 -9.78
CA SER A 145 16.07 -1.51 -10.56
C SER A 145 17.04 -0.36 -10.84
N PHE A 146 16.54 0.80 -11.26
CA PHE A 146 17.36 2.00 -11.49
C PHE A 146 18.04 2.51 -10.23
N ALA A 147 17.36 2.46 -9.10
CA ALA A 147 17.92 2.90 -7.82
C ALA A 147 19.10 2.04 -7.34
N LEU A 148 19.08 0.75 -7.68
CA LEU A 148 20.07 -0.23 -7.24
C LEU A 148 21.13 -0.57 -8.31
N ARG A 149 21.01 -0.03 -9.51
CA ARG A 149 21.93 -0.27 -10.63
C ARG A 149 23.21 0.54 -10.46
N ALA A 150 24.37 -0.07 -10.73
CA ALA A 150 25.60 0.68 -10.77
C ALA A 150 25.61 1.65 -11.98
N PRO A 151 26.18 2.86 -11.82
CA PRO A 151 26.23 3.84 -12.92
C PRO A 151 26.93 3.34 -14.17
N GLN A 152 27.89 2.42 -14.04
CA GLN A 152 28.60 1.81 -15.16
C GLN A 152 27.69 0.92 -16.02
N ASP A 153 26.64 0.34 -15.43
CA ASP A 153 25.70 -0.53 -16.14
C ASP A 153 24.70 0.26 -17.02
N ILE A 154 24.77 1.59 -17.04
CA ILE A 154 23.88 2.46 -17.84
C ILE A 154 24.02 2.14 -19.34
N ALA A 155 25.24 1.89 -19.81
CA ALA A 155 25.52 1.56 -21.21
C ALA A 155 25.14 0.12 -21.57
N ASN A 156 24.90 -0.75 -20.59
CA ASN A 156 24.60 -2.16 -20.83
C ASN A 156 23.11 -2.37 -21.14
N LYS A 157 22.80 -2.58 -22.43
CA LYS A 157 21.42 -2.81 -22.91
C LYS A 157 20.81 -4.14 -22.45
N GLN A 158 21.61 -5.07 -21.93
CA GLN A 158 21.13 -6.37 -21.44
C GLN A 158 20.51 -6.26 -20.03
N VAL A 159 20.88 -5.23 -19.28
CA VAL A 159 20.35 -4.97 -17.94
C VAL A 159 19.02 -4.24 -18.04
N VAL A 160 17.91 -4.98 -18.08
CA VAL A 160 16.56 -4.39 -18.15
C VAL A 160 15.92 -4.31 -16.75
N TRP A 161 15.87 -5.42 -16.04
CA TRP A 161 15.10 -5.54 -14.78
C TRP A 161 15.97 -5.76 -13.55
N ILE A 162 17.03 -6.55 -13.68
CA ILE A 162 17.91 -6.94 -12.58
C ILE A 162 19.28 -6.30 -12.86
N PRO A 163 19.81 -5.49 -11.91
CA PRO A 163 21.15 -4.93 -12.03
C PRO A 163 22.20 -6.04 -12.14
N GLU A 164 23.18 -5.88 -12.99
CA GLU A 164 24.34 -6.78 -13.06
C GLU A 164 25.24 -6.52 -11.85
N THR A 165 25.48 -5.25 -11.55
CA THR A 165 26.20 -4.80 -10.38
C THR A 165 25.29 -3.97 -9.46
N TRP A 166 25.26 -4.32 -8.18
CA TRP A 166 24.43 -3.63 -7.18
C TRP A 166 25.19 -2.45 -6.59
N SER A 167 24.57 -1.28 -6.59
CA SER A 167 25.14 -0.07 -6.01
C SER A 167 24.07 0.80 -5.35
N PHE A 168 24.38 1.36 -4.20
CA PHE A 168 23.53 2.36 -3.53
C PHE A 168 23.89 3.81 -3.90
N MET A 169 24.81 4.00 -4.83
CA MET A 169 25.30 5.32 -5.23
C MET A 169 24.17 6.20 -5.78
N ASN A 170 23.30 5.63 -6.64
CA ASN A 170 22.18 6.38 -7.21
C ASN A 170 21.22 6.88 -6.15
N ILE A 171 20.97 6.09 -5.09
CA ILE A 171 20.12 6.50 -3.96
C ILE A 171 20.75 7.69 -3.24
N ARG A 172 22.07 7.65 -2.99
CA ARG A 172 22.79 8.75 -2.34
C ARG A 172 22.74 10.03 -3.17
N VAL A 173 23.03 9.92 -4.47
CA VAL A 173 23.00 11.07 -5.39
C VAL A 173 21.59 11.62 -5.55
N ALA A 174 20.59 10.75 -5.73
CA ALA A 174 19.19 11.14 -5.86
C ALA A 174 18.65 11.83 -4.60
N PHE A 175 19.05 11.35 -3.41
CA PHE A 175 18.66 11.97 -2.15
C PHE A 175 19.22 13.38 -2.03
N SER A 176 20.48 13.59 -2.37
CA SER A 176 21.11 14.89 -2.38
C SER A 176 20.54 15.83 -3.47
N TYR A 177 20.19 15.27 -4.64
CA TYR A 177 19.53 16.01 -5.70
C TYR A 177 18.13 16.51 -5.32
N LEU A 178 17.30 15.65 -4.69
CA LEU A 178 15.96 16.04 -4.24
C LEU A 178 15.97 17.22 -3.27
N THR A 179 17.02 17.37 -2.51
CA THR A 179 17.12 18.37 -1.46
C THR A 179 17.80 19.65 -1.92
N LEU A 180 18.23 19.74 -3.19
CA LEU A 180 18.88 20.90 -3.80
C LEU A 180 20.02 21.45 -2.93
N MET A 181 20.91 20.57 -2.48
CA MET A 181 22.00 20.96 -1.57
C MET A 181 22.87 22.05 -2.16
N LYS A 182 22.90 23.18 -1.49
CA LYS A 182 23.69 24.36 -1.88
C LYS A 182 25.14 24.34 -1.35
N ASP A 183 25.45 23.51 -0.35
CA ASP A 183 26.75 23.54 0.32
C ASP A 183 27.60 22.30 0.08
N ASN A 184 28.90 22.56 -0.15
CA ASN A 184 29.94 21.59 -0.44
C ASN A 184 30.27 20.60 0.70
N SER A 185 29.58 20.66 1.83
CA SER A 185 29.86 19.78 2.97
C SER A 185 29.03 18.51 2.90
N TYR A 186 29.62 17.50 2.31
CA TYR A 186 29.16 16.11 2.25
C TYR A 186 29.06 15.45 3.65
N GLU A 187 29.39 16.17 4.72
CA GLU A 187 29.54 15.64 6.07
C GLU A 187 28.43 16.09 7.01
N ASN A 188 27.79 15.13 7.64
CA ASN A 188 26.91 15.16 8.84
C ASN A 188 25.78 16.20 8.96
N ILE A 189 26.00 17.48 8.65
CA ILE A 189 24.97 18.55 8.70
C ILE A 189 24.02 18.45 7.51
N ALA A 190 24.50 17.98 6.38
CA ALA A 190 23.76 17.79 5.15
C ALA A 190 22.60 16.79 5.30
N PHE A 191 22.75 15.74 6.07
CA PHE A 191 21.69 14.76 6.31
C PHE A 191 20.48 15.38 7.02
N LEU A 192 20.70 16.20 8.04
CA LEU A 192 19.61 16.87 8.77
C LEU A 192 18.89 17.91 7.90
N TYR A 193 19.63 18.63 7.05
CA TYR A 193 19.04 19.56 6.10
C TYR A 193 18.19 18.83 5.05
N ASN A 194 18.69 17.72 4.54
CA ASN A 194 17.98 16.88 3.59
C ASN A 194 16.70 16.31 4.21
N LEU A 195 16.75 15.92 5.48
CA LEU A 195 15.58 15.46 6.21
C LEU A 195 14.54 16.58 6.38
N SER A 196 14.98 17.87 6.43
CA SER A 196 14.07 19.01 6.51
C SER A 196 13.18 19.15 5.28
N THR A 197 13.66 18.84 4.08
CA THR A 197 12.87 18.86 2.84
C THR A 197 11.75 17.81 2.87
N TYR A 198 12.04 16.62 3.36
CA TYR A 198 11.02 15.59 3.60
C TYR A 198 10.02 16.04 4.65
N PHE A 199 10.52 16.57 5.77
CA PHE A 199 9.67 17.07 6.85
C PHE A 199 8.78 18.22 6.36
N ASN A 200 9.30 19.18 5.60
CA ASN A 200 8.54 20.29 5.04
C ASN A 200 7.41 19.80 4.13
N SER A 201 7.70 18.84 3.24
CA SER A 201 6.71 18.30 2.32
C SER A 201 5.60 17.53 3.05
N LEU A 202 5.97 16.72 4.05
CA LEU A 202 5.01 15.98 4.88
C LEU A 202 4.20 16.93 5.77
N TRP A 203 4.84 17.90 6.40
CA TRP A 203 4.20 18.89 7.28
C TRP A 203 3.21 19.77 6.53
N LEU A 204 3.64 20.34 5.39
CA LEU A 204 2.76 21.12 4.53
C LEU A 204 1.53 20.34 4.14
N SER A 205 1.72 19.10 3.68
CA SER A 205 0.63 18.23 3.23
C SER A 205 -0.30 17.84 4.37
N LEU A 206 0.24 17.51 5.55
CA LEU A 206 -0.54 17.12 6.72
C LEU A 206 -1.40 18.29 7.24
N VAL A 207 -0.79 19.44 7.45
CA VAL A 207 -1.51 20.63 7.98
C VAL A 207 -2.57 21.09 6.99
N THR A 208 -2.21 21.16 5.69
CA THR A 208 -3.17 21.50 4.63
C THR A 208 -4.34 20.53 4.62
N THR A 209 -4.08 19.22 4.74
CA THR A 209 -5.12 18.18 4.77
C THR A 209 -6.08 18.38 5.93
N VAL A 210 -5.57 18.61 7.15
CA VAL A 210 -6.42 18.83 8.33
C VAL A 210 -7.33 20.04 8.13
N ILE A 211 -6.74 21.17 7.70
CA ILE A 211 -7.49 22.40 7.45
C ILE A 211 -8.55 22.17 6.36
N GLN A 212 -8.17 21.50 5.26
CA GLN A 212 -9.05 21.26 4.12
C GLN A 212 -10.20 20.30 4.46
N VAL A 213 -9.93 19.23 5.23
CA VAL A 213 -10.97 18.31 5.72
C VAL A 213 -12.00 19.07 6.55
N ILE A 214 -11.55 19.90 7.50
CA ILE A 214 -12.45 20.66 8.37
C ILE A 214 -13.26 21.67 7.56
N SER A 215 -12.64 22.48 6.72
CA SER A 215 -13.30 23.52 5.95
C SER A 215 -14.30 22.95 4.96
N THR A 216 -13.92 21.87 4.24
CA THR A 216 -14.81 21.24 3.25
C THR A 216 -15.92 20.41 3.89
N ALA A 217 -15.71 19.83 5.08
CA ALA A 217 -16.75 19.16 5.85
C ALA A 217 -17.82 20.17 6.33
N ILE A 218 -17.39 21.32 6.89
CA ILE A 218 -18.31 22.40 7.30
C ILE A 218 -19.12 22.88 6.10
N ALA A 219 -18.46 23.18 4.98
CA ALA A 219 -19.16 23.62 3.76
C ALA A 219 -20.12 22.53 3.22
N GLY A 220 -19.65 21.27 3.18
CA GLY A 220 -20.47 20.13 2.76
C GLY A 220 -21.71 19.92 3.62
N TYR A 221 -21.57 20.04 4.95
CA TYR A 221 -22.69 19.98 5.88
C TYR A 221 -23.68 21.13 5.66
N ALA A 222 -23.17 22.37 5.53
CA ALA A 222 -24.00 23.53 5.26
C ALA A 222 -24.85 23.34 3.99
N PHE A 223 -24.24 22.87 2.88
CA PHE A 223 -24.94 22.59 1.64
C PHE A 223 -25.84 21.36 1.67
N ALA A 224 -25.63 20.43 2.61
CA ALA A 224 -26.45 19.23 2.74
C ALA A 224 -27.71 19.47 3.56
N ARG A 225 -27.59 20.20 4.67
CA ARG A 225 -28.60 20.27 5.75
C ARG A 225 -29.14 21.64 6.00
N LEU A 226 -28.33 22.71 5.87
CA LEU A 226 -28.81 24.05 6.17
C LEU A 226 -29.58 24.63 5.00
N LYS A 227 -30.81 25.14 5.28
CA LYS A 227 -31.66 25.77 4.31
C LYS A 227 -31.40 27.28 4.31
N PHE A 228 -30.57 27.77 3.38
CA PHE A 228 -30.33 29.19 3.21
C PHE A 228 -30.59 29.63 1.74
N LYS A 229 -30.98 30.89 1.57
CA LYS A 229 -31.27 31.44 0.23
C LYS A 229 -30.02 31.44 -0.64
N GLY A 230 -30.12 30.89 -1.86
CA GLY A 230 -29.02 30.85 -2.80
C GLY A 230 -28.05 29.65 -2.62
N SER A 231 -28.32 28.72 -1.67
CA SER A 231 -27.44 27.56 -1.42
C SER A 231 -27.11 26.74 -2.66
N GLY A 232 -28.09 26.55 -3.56
CA GLY A 232 -27.90 25.82 -4.82
C GLY A 232 -26.96 26.54 -5.80
N ILE A 233 -27.05 27.87 -5.91
CA ILE A 233 -26.18 28.67 -6.79
C ILE A 233 -24.73 28.67 -6.23
N ILE A 234 -24.60 28.91 -4.94
CA ILE A 234 -23.25 28.91 -4.29
C ILE A 234 -22.61 27.55 -4.38
N PHE A 235 -23.38 26.47 -4.18
CA PHE A 235 -22.88 25.11 -4.37
C PHE A 235 -22.46 24.85 -5.82
N LEU A 236 -23.25 25.29 -6.80
CA LEU A 236 -22.92 25.19 -8.22
C LEU A 236 -21.60 25.93 -8.51
N LEU A 237 -21.41 27.13 -7.98
CA LEU A 237 -20.17 27.89 -8.12
C LEU A 237 -19.00 27.17 -7.49
N ALA A 238 -19.17 26.54 -6.31
CA ALA A 238 -18.12 25.74 -5.69
C ALA A 238 -17.73 24.52 -6.57
N VAL A 239 -18.69 23.87 -7.20
CA VAL A 239 -18.42 22.76 -8.13
C VAL A 239 -17.82 23.26 -9.44
N LEU A 240 -18.22 24.43 -9.94
CA LEU A 240 -17.64 25.03 -11.15
C LEU A 240 -16.13 25.33 -11.00
N THR A 241 -15.64 25.52 -9.78
CA THR A 241 -14.17 25.66 -9.56
C THR A 241 -13.36 24.44 -10.02
N LEU A 242 -14.00 23.27 -10.21
CA LEU A 242 -13.36 22.07 -10.74
C LEU A 242 -13.16 22.13 -12.27
N ILE A 243 -14.01 22.90 -12.95
CA ILE A 243 -13.98 23.03 -14.41
C ILE A 243 -13.01 24.14 -14.82
N VAL A 244 -12.92 25.20 -14.01
CA VAL A 244 -12.00 26.31 -14.28
C VAL A 244 -10.56 25.84 -14.02
N PRO A 245 -9.66 25.88 -15.03
CA PRO A 245 -8.28 25.51 -14.84
C PRO A 245 -7.62 26.39 -13.77
N SER A 246 -6.93 25.77 -12.80
CA SER A 246 -6.24 26.48 -11.72
C SER A 246 -5.21 27.47 -12.25
N GLU A 247 -4.61 27.16 -13.38
CA GLU A 247 -3.60 27.93 -14.10
C GLU A 247 -4.15 29.29 -14.58
N SER A 248 -5.41 29.33 -14.99
CA SER A 248 -6.08 30.57 -15.42
C SER A 248 -6.23 31.59 -14.29
N LEU A 249 -6.27 31.13 -13.06
CA LEU A 249 -6.41 32.00 -11.88
C LEU A 249 -5.06 32.25 -11.16
N ALA A 250 -3.96 31.70 -11.66
CA ALA A 250 -2.66 31.77 -11.02
C ALA A 250 -2.17 33.18 -10.77
N THR A 251 -2.18 34.01 -11.82
CA THR A 251 -1.71 35.39 -11.75
C THR A 251 -2.55 36.21 -10.78
N ALA A 252 -3.87 36.06 -10.83
CA ALA A 252 -4.75 36.78 -9.91
C ALA A 252 -4.50 36.37 -8.45
N ARG A 253 -4.34 35.09 -8.17
CA ARG A 253 -4.02 34.56 -6.84
C ARG A 253 -2.66 35.07 -6.36
N LYS A 254 -1.63 35.01 -7.22
CA LYS A 254 -0.29 35.51 -6.88
C LYS A 254 -0.33 37.00 -6.52
N LEU A 255 -1.05 37.82 -7.29
CA LEU A 255 -1.20 39.27 -7.01
C LEU A 255 -1.92 39.55 -5.70
N VAL A 256 -2.95 38.76 -5.35
CA VAL A 256 -3.65 38.91 -4.06
C VAL A 256 -2.67 38.67 -2.91
N PHE A 257 -1.90 37.62 -2.94
CA PHE A 257 -0.97 37.26 -1.86
C PHE A 257 0.31 38.10 -1.88
N PHE A 258 0.72 38.66 -3.03
CA PHE A 258 1.88 39.51 -3.15
C PHE A 258 1.74 40.80 -2.32
N ASN A 259 0.53 41.36 -2.25
CA ASN A 259 0.28 42.62 -1.56
C ASN A 259 -0.16 42.45 -0.09
N ILE A 260 -0.31 41.21 0.39
CA ILE A 260 -0.76 40.96 1.75
C ILE A 260 0.39 40.37 2.56
N SER A 261 0.82 41.11 3.59
CA SER A 261 1.69 40.58 4.63
C SER A 261 0.87 40.25 5.88
N PHE A 262 1.09 39.09 6.46
CA PHE A 262 0.42 38.63 7.67
C PHE A 262 1.44 38.56 8.80
N PHE A 263 1.24 39.35 9.85
CA PHE A 263 2.21 39.52 10.95
C PHE A 263 3.65 39.84 10.49
N GLY A 264 3.79 40.61 9.41
CA GLY A 264 5.12 40.97 8.87
C GLY A 264 5.79 39.88 8.04
N ALA A 265 5.15 38.73 7.85
CA ALA A 265 5.64 37.66 6.99
C ALA A 265 5.11 37.79 5.55
N ASP A 266 6.01 37.62 4.58
CA ASP A 266 5.65 37.58 3.17
C ASP A 266 4.86 36.27 2.89
N LEU A 267 3.59 36.41 2.52
CA LEU A 267 2.72 35.26 2.29
C LEU A 267 3.09 34.44 1.05
N LEU A 268 3.78 35.04 0.07
CA LEU A 268 4.23 34.33 -1.12
C LEU A 268 5.30 33.28 -0.79
N LYS A 269 6.17 33.59 0.17
CA LYS A 269 7.29 32.74 0.56
C LYS A 269 6.99 31.87 1.77
N ASN A 270 5.73 31.74 2.12
CA ASN A 270 5.33 31.08 3.36
C ASN A 270 4.12 30.14 3.12
N SER A 271 4.10 29.02 3.83
CA SER A 271 3.00 28.04 3.79
C SER A 271 1.63 28.63 4.11
N PHE A 272 1.57 29.80 4.75
CA PHE A 272 0.31 30.45 5.14
C PHE A 272 -0.62 30.74 3.97
N ALA A 273 -0.12 31.03 2.76
CA ALA A 273 -0.97 31.22 1.59
C ALA A 273 -1.80 29.98 1.29
N ILE A 274 -1.17 28.78 1.31
CA ILE A 274 -1.87 27.50 1.07
C ILE A 274 -2.83 27.19 2.21
N TYR A 275 -2.43 27.46 3.47
CA TYR A 275 -3.29 27.23 4.63
C TYR A 275 -4.53 28.11 4.61
N ILE A 276 -4.38 29.39 4.29
CA ILE A 276 -5.49 30.32 4.17
C ILE A 276 -6.45 29.88 3.06
N MET A 277 -5.94 29.58 1.87
CA MET A 277 -6.80 29.11 0.78
C MET A 277 -7.56 27.85 1.16
N SER A 278 -6.89 26.90 1.82
CA SER A 278 -7.52 25.65 2.26
C SER A 278 -8.59 25.86 3.33
N ALA A 279 -8.36 26.81 4.25
CA ALA A 279 -9.30 27.19 5.30
C ALA A 279 -10.61 27.79 4.73
N PHE A 280 -10.48 28.55 3.63
CA PHE A 280 -11.64 29.13 2.94
C PHE A 280 -12.25 28.25 1.84
N GLY A 281 -11.89 26.95 1.80
CA GLY A 281 -12.43 26.02 0.80
C GLY A 281 -11.93 26.27 -0.63
N MET A 282 -10.83 27.00 -0.77
CA MET A 282 -10.15 27.30 -2.04
C MET A 282 -8.85 26.51 -2.23
N GLY A 283 -8.58 25.54 -1.36
CA GLY A 283 -7.43 24.65 -1.47
C GLY A 283 -7.54 23.73 -2.70
N LEU A 284 -6.50 22.95 -2.93
CA LEU A 284 -6.37 22.07 -4.08
C LEU A 284 -7.56 21.13 -4.19
N ARG A 285 -8.34 21.26 -5.27
CA ARG A 285 -9.54 20.45 -5.55
C ARG A 285 -10.63 20.45 -4.46
N SER A 286 -10.72 21.50 -3.64
CA SER A 286 -11.69 21.61 -2.56
C SER A 286 -13.15 21.42 -3.02
N GLY A 287 -13.48 21.80 -4.24
CA GLY A 287 -14.83 21.62 -4.80
C GLY A 287 -15.28 20.15 -4.82
N ILE A 288 -14.37 19.20 -5.15
CA ILE A 288 -14.65 17.75 -5.06
C ILE A 288 -14.94 17.33 -3.62
N PHE A 289 -14.15 17.81 -2.67
CA PHE A 289 -14.30 17.45 -1.27
C PHE A 289 -15.58 17.99 -0.66
N ILE A 290 -15.96 19.23 -0.99
CA ILE A 290 -17.26 19.81 -0.62
C ILE A 290 -18.41 18.97 -1.19
N TYR A 291 -18.31 18.56 -2.47
CA TYR A 291 -19.29 17.69 -3.09
C TYR A 291 -19.39 16.33 -2.39
N LEU A 292 -18.26 15.67 -2.10
CA LEU A 292 -18.23 14.38 -1.42
C LEU A 292 -18.85 14.46 -0.02
N PHE A 293 -18.46 15.45 0.79
CA PHE A 293 -19.05 15.65 2.11
C PHE A 293 -20.55 15.95 2.02
N ARG A 294 -20.97 16.79 1.08
CA ARG A 294 -22.40 17.06 0.88
C ARG A 294 -23.18 15.79 0.55
N GLN A 295 -22.70 14.95 -0.35
CA GLN A 295 -23.37 13.69 -0.69
C GLN A 295 -23.40 12.74 0.51
N PHE A 296 -22.33 12.67 1.24
CA PHE A 296 -22.25 11.82 2.43
C PHE A 296 -23.22 12.27 3.52
N PHE A 297 -23.23 13.55 3.86
CA PHE A 297 -24.14 14.09 4.87
C PHE A 297 -25.60 13.96 4.44
N ARG A 298 -25.91 14.04 3.15
CA ARG A 298 -27.29 13.79 2.65
C ARG A 298 -27.73 12.34 2.81
N GLY A 299 -26.81 11.41 2.79
CA GLY A 299 -27.08 9.98 3.01
C GLY A 299 -27.29 9.59 4.48
N ILE A 300 -26.93 10.44 5.44
CA ILE A 300 -27.21 10.19 6.86
C ILE A 300 -28.71 10.39 7.13
N PRO A 301 -29.39 9.47 7.87
CA PRO A 301 -30.78 9.63 8.24
C PRO A 301 -31.05 10.94 8.99
N ILE A 302 -32.14 11.63 8.64
CA ILE A 302 -32.48 12.93 9.22
C ILE A 302 -32.87 12.81 10.71
N GLU A 303 -33.37 11.67 11.09
CA GLU A 303 -33.83 11.34 12.45
C GLU A 303 -32.70 11.48 13.49
N LEU A 304 -31.45 11.29 13.09
CA LEU A 304 -30.29 11.50 13.97
C LEU A 304 -30.07 12.97 14.30
N GLU A 305 -30.35 13.85 13.35
CA GLU A 305 -30.25 15.30 13.51
C GLU A 305 -31.44 15.84 14.33
N GLU A 306 -32.65 15.39 14.02
CA GLU A 306 -33.87 15.73 14.77
C GLU A 306 -33.79 15.27 16.24
N SER A 307 -33.24 14.07 16.49
CA SER A 307 -33.01 13.54 17.84
C SER A 307 -32.05 14.44 18.63
N ALA A 308 -30.98 14.90 18.01
CA ALA A 308 -30.03 15.82 18.63
C ALA A 308 -30.66 17.20 18.92
N GLU A 309 -31.56 17.68 18.04
CA GLU A 309 -32.30 18.94 18.22
C GLU A 309 -33.29 18.82 19.41
N ILE A 310 -33.96 17.67 19.56
CA ILE A 310 -34.84 17.40 20.72
C ILE A 310 -34.03 17.41 22.02
N ASP A 311 -32.78 16.89 21.99
CA ASP A 311 -31.86 16.94 23.13
C ASP A 311 -31.27 18.35 23.39
N GLY A 312 -31.72 19.36 22.64
CA GLY A 312 -31.29 20.76 22.77
C GLY A 312 -29.91 21.06 22.17
N ALA A 313 -29.41 20.22 21.26
CA ALA A 313 -28.17 20.50 20.55
C ALA A 313 -28.41 21.54 19.43
N GLY A 314 -27.66 22.64 19.46
CA GLY A 314 -27.63 23.58 18.33
C GLY A 314 -26.83 23.04 17.15
N VAL A 315 -26.95 23.68 15.97
CA VAL A 315 -26.35 23.27 14.70
C VAL A 315 -24.85 22.91 14.80
N ILE A 316 -24.05 23.70 15.51
CA ILE A 316 -22.61 23.46 15.68
C ILE A 316 -22.37 22.19 16.51
N ARG A 317 -23.12 22.01 17.59
CA ARG A 317 -23.01 20.82 18.44
C ARG A 317 -23.44 19.55 17.68
N THR A 318 -24.53 19.62 16.95
CA THR A 318 -25.03 18.54 16.08
C THR A 318 -24.00 18.17 15.02
N PHE A 319 -23.37 19.16 14.37
CA PHE A 319 -22.29 18.91 13.41
C PHE A 319 -21.12 18.13 14.03
N TRP A 320 -20.56 18.60 15.14
CA TRP A 320 -19.37 18.01 15.74
C TRP A 320 -19.64 16.68 16.45
N SER A 321 -20.78 16.55 17.13
CA SER A 321 -21.08 15.39 18.00
C SER A 321 -21.82 14.27 17.28
N VAL A 322 -22.58 14.57 16.21
CA VAL A 322 -23.43 13.60 15.51
C VAL A 322 -22.97 13.42 14.08
N MET A 323 -22.97 14.50 13.29
CA MET A 323 -22.79 14.39 11.84
C MET A 323 -21.37 14.02 11.46
N LEU A 324 -20.36 14.69 12.02
CA LEU A 324 -18.96 14.46 11.69
C LEU A 324 -18.46 13.07 12.12
N PRO A 325 -18.79 12.55 13.30
CA PRO A 325 -18.44 11.18 13.67
C PRO A 325 -19.06 10.11 12.77
N ASN A 326 -20.28 10.33 12.28
CA ASN A 326 -20.91 9.42 11.34
C ASN A 326 -20.29 9.49 9.94
N ALA A 327 -19.63 10.60 9.60
CA ALA A 327 -18.96 10.80 8.30
C ALA A 327 -17.51 10.28 8.25
N ARG A 328 -17.11 9.35 9.12
CA ARG A 328 -15.73 8.82 9.19
C ARG A 328 -15.21 8.33 7.84
N GLY A 329 -16.06 7.64 7.06
CA GLY A 329 -15.67 7.17 5.73
C GLY A 329 -15.32 8.31 4.78
N ALA A 330 -16.13 9.38 4.75
CA ALA A 330 -15.83 10.56 3.93
C ALA A 330 -14.56 11.27 4.42
N ILE A 331 -14.38 11.40 5.74
CA ILE A 331 -13.19 12.01 6.34
C ILE A 331 -11.91 11.29 5.89
N VAL A 332 -11.88 9.96 6.02
CA VAL A 332 -10.71 9.15 5.61
C VAL A 332 -10.43 9.30 4.11
N THR A 333 -11.49 9.24 3.30
CA THR A 333 -11.35 9.39 1.84
C THR A 333 -10.83 10.78 1.46
N VAL A 334 -11.41 11.84 1.99
CA VAL A 334 -10.99 13.22 1.71
C VAL A 334 -9.58 13.48 2.26
N ALA A 335 -9.28 13.01 3.46
CA ALA A 335 -7.96 13.17 4.07
C ALA A 335 -6.87 12.51 3.21
N LEU A 336 -7.10 11.28 2.75
CA LEU A 336 -6.16 10.56 1.92
C LEU A 336 -5.92 11.28 0.58
N PHE A 337 -6.98 11.67 -0.13
CA PHE A 337 -6.83 12.37 -1.40
C PHE A 337 -6.22 13.75 -1.23
N SER A 338 -6.64 14.52 -0.23
CA SER A 338 -6.07 15.84 0.06
C SER A 338 -4.58 15.74 0.35
N PHE A 339 -4.18 14.78 1.20
CA PHE A 339 -2.77 14.56 1.54
C PHE A 339 -1.92 14.18 0.31
N VAL A 340 -2.37 13.19 -0.47
CA VAL A 340 -1.65 12.73 -1.64
C VAL A 340 -1.54 13.81 -2.71
N TRP A 341 -2.61 14.56 -2.95
CA TRP A 341 -2.59 15.64 -3.94
C TRP A 341 -1.71 16.80 -3.51
N GLN A 342 -1.77 17.21 -2.24
CA GLN A 342 -0.91 18.27 -1.74
C GLN A 342 0.56 17.88 -1.70
N TYR A 343 0.86 16.63 -1.33
CA TYR A 343 2.23 16.11 -1.32
C TYR A 343 2.86 16.06 -2.72
N ASN A 344 2.07 15.78 -3.75
CA ASN A 344 2.53 15.71 -5.14
C ASN A 344 2.34 17.05 -5.90
N ASP A 345 1.86 18.09 -5.25
CA ASP A 345 1.61 19.36 -5.91
C ASP A 345 2.90 20.10 -6.23
N LEU A 346 3.12 20.33 -7.51
CA LEU A 346 4.23 21.13 -8.02
C LEU A 346 3.77 22.55 -8.40
N TYR A 347 2.54 22.66 -8.91
CA TYR A 347 2.05 23.90 -9.48
C TYR A 347 1.97 25.04 -8.44
N TRP A 348 1.36 24.78 -7.29
CA TRP A 348 1.26 25.78 -6.22
C TRP A 348 2.62 26.00 -5.55
N ALA A 349 3.44 24.94 -5.44
CA ALA A 349 4.80 25.07 -4.92
C ALA A 349 5.65 26.02 -5.76
N GLN A 350 5.52 25.96 -7.09
CA GLN A 350 6.20 26.89 -7.99
C GLN A 350 5.56 28.29 -7.97
N MET A 351 4.24 28.38 -7.94
CA MET A 351 3.53 29.65 -7.90
C MET A 351 3.86 30.46 -6.65
N PHE A 352 4.01 29.83 -5.49
CA PHE A 352 4.36 30.45 -4.22
C PHE A 352 5.88 30.46 -3.92
N GLU A 353 6.71 30.18 -4.92
CA GLU A 353 8.17 30.32 -4.85
C GLU A 353 8.86 29.39 -3.83
N TYR A 354 8.27 28.21 -3.55
CA TYR A 354 8.87 27.19 -2.67
C TYR A 354 10.05 26.44 -3.31
N HIS A 355 10.48 26.87 -4.48
CA HIS A 355 11.69 26.36 -5.14
C HIS A 355 12.98 27.01 -4.60
N ASP A 356 12.89 28.12 -3.87
CA ASP A 356 14.06 28.74 -3.22
C ASP A 356 14.42 27.94 -1.96
N SER A 357 15.62 27.37 -1.95
CA SER A 357 16.15 26.60 -0.83
C SER A 357 16.23 27.37 0.49
N ASN A 358 16.22 28.71 0.41
CA ASN A 358 16.26 29.56 1.60
C ASN A 358 14.88 29.76 2.25
N VAL A 359 13.81 29.34 1.58
CA VAL A 359 12.44 29.57 2.06
C VAL A 359 11.82 28.31 2.64
N MET A 360 11.48 27.34 1.81
CA MET A 360 10.87 26.09 2.22
C MET A 360 11.06 25.05 1.10
N PRO A 361 12.20 24.37 1.03
CA PRO A 361 12.42 23.39 0.00
C PRO A 361 11.42 22.24 0.13
N LEU A 362 10.82 21.85 -1.00
CA LEU A 362 9.88 20.73 -1.12
C LEU A 362 10.44 19.66 -2.04
N LEU A 363 10.02 18.40 -1.83
CA LEU A 363 10.46 17.28 -2.66
C LEU A 363 10.00 17.43 -4.13
N THR A 364 8.81 17.98 -4.34
CA THR A 364 8.27 18.21 -5.70
C THR A 364 9.10 19.23 -6.48
N THR A 365 9.53 20.31 -5.84
CA THR A 365 10.39 21.32 -6.47
C THR A 365 11.80 20.80 -6.72
N GLY A 366 12.33 19.96 -5.83
CA GLY A 366 13.59 19.26 -6.04
C GLY A 366 13.53 18.30 -7.23
N LEU A 367 12.48 17.48 -7.31
CA LEU A 367 12.30 16.55 -8.42
C LEU A 367 12.11 17.24 -9.77
N ALA A 368 11.49 18.41 -9.79
CA ALA A 368 11.21 19.18 -11.00
C ALA A 368 12.37 20.09 -11.43
N SER A 369 13.52 20.05 -10.76
CA SER A 369 14.68 20.83 -11.13
C SER A 369 15.26 20.37 -12.50
N SER A 370 15.83 21.32 -13.23
CA SER A 370 16.28 21.07 -14.60
C SER A 370 17.57 20.24 -14.66
N ALA A 371 17.85 19.68 -15.86
CA ALA A 371 19.13 19.05 -16.15
C ALA A 371 20.31 19.98 -15.95
N ASP A 372 20.13 21.28 -16.21
CA ASP A 372 21.17 22.30 -15.97
C ASP A 372 21.47 22.46 -14.48
N THR A 373 20.44 22.41 -13.64
CA THR A 373 20.62 22.40 -12.18
C THR A 373 21.39 21.16 -11.73
N PHE A 374 21.06 19.99 -12.28
CA PHE A 374 21.78 18.75 -12.01
C PHE A 374 23.27 18.85 -12.42
N ASN A 375 23.54 19.33 -13.62
CA ASN A 375 24.90 19.51 -14.12
C ASN A 375 25.70 20.54 -13.27
N SER A 376 25.02 21.59 -12.80
CA SER A 376 25.63 22.55 -11.89
C SER A 376 25.99 21.91 -10.55
N LEU A 377 25.12 21.04 -10.00
CA LEU A 377 25.39 20.28 -8.77
C LEU A 377 26.54 19.29 -8.96
N ILE A 378 26.62 18.61 -10.11
CA ILE A 378 27.76 17.75 -10.47
C ILE A 378 29.06 18.53 -10.41
N GLY A 379 29.12 19.74 -11.01
CA GLY A 379 30.31 20.59 -11.03
C GLY A 379 30.71 21.19 -9.68
N THR A 380 29.79 21.30 -8.73
CA THR A 380 30.02 21.95 -7.44
C THR A 380 29.98 20.98 -6.26
N SER A 381 28.85 20.36 -6.03
CA SER A 381 28.58 19.54 -4.82
C SER A 381 28.98 18.09 -4.97
N PHE A 382 29.09 17.57 -6.19
CA PHE A 382 29.39 16.16 -6.48
C PHE A 382 30.76 15.93 -7.12
N GLN A 383 31.74 16.79 -6.86
CA GLN A 383 33.09 16.61 -7.42
C GLN A 383 33.73 15.28 -7.07
N SER A 384 33.50 14.76 -5.87
CA SER A 384 33.94 13.44 -5.48
C SER A 384 33.29 12.31 -6.31
N LEU A 385 32.04 12.51 -6.71
CA LEU A 385 31.31 11.61 -7.60
C LEU A 385 31.91 11.59 -9.01
N VAL A 386 32.30 12.73 -9.55
CA VAL A 386 32.98 12.82 -10.84
C VAL A 386 34.33 12.11 -10.79
N ALA A 387 35.06 12.25 -9.69
CA ALA A 387 36.33 11.55 -9.49
C ALA A 387 36.15 10.01 -9.43
N GLU A 388 35.02 9.54 -8.89
CA GLU A 388 34.71 8.10 -8.77
C GLU A 388 34.17 7.50 -10.08
N LEU A 389 33.26 8.21 -10.77
CA LEU A 389 32.57 7.74 -11.98
C LEU A 389 33.26 8.09 -13.30
N GLY A 390 34.06 9.13 -13.29
CA GLY A 390 34.58 9.77 -14.51
C GLY A 390 33.61 10.79 -15.11
N ASP A 391 34.14 11.81 -15.70
CA ASP A 391 33.41 12.97 -16.26
C ASP A 391 32.37 12.55 -17.32
N GLY A 392 32.71 11.56 -18.16
CA GLY A 392 31.82 11.08 -19.23
C GLY A 392 30.55 10.40 -18.74
N ILE A 393 30.55 9.77 -17.56
CA ILE A 393 29.37 9.14 -16.97
C ILE A 393 28.58 10.20 -16.18
N ALA A 394 29.25 11.02 -15.39
CA ALA A 394 28.61 12.01 -14.52
C ALA A 394 27.75 13.01 -15.30
N HIS A 395 28.21 13.45 -16.50
CA HIS A 395 27.48 14.39 -17.36
C HIS A 395 26.61 13.71 -18.44
N ASN A 396 26.40 12.40 -18.35
CA ASN A 396 25.57 11.66 -19.30
C ASN A 396 24.07 11.90 -19.02
N ALA A 397 23.30 12.23 -20.07
CA ALA A 397 21.85 12.42 -19.97
C ALA A 397 21.11 11.16 -19.46
N GLN A 398 21.64 9.95 -19.74
CA GLN A 398 21.08 8.70 -19.22
C GLN A 398 21.32 8.58 -17.70
N PHE A 399 22.47 9.05 -17.20
CA PHE A 399 22.73 9.09 -15.76
C PHE A 399 21.77 10.06 -15.06
N TYR A 400 21.55 11.25 -15.62
CA TYR A 400 20.51 12.15 -15.10
C TYR A 400 19.14 11.48 -15.05
N GLY A 401 18.72 10.78 -16.13
CA GLY A 401 17.47 10.04 -16.14
C GLY A 401 17.38 8.95 -15.08
N LEU A 402 18.48 8.25 -14.80
CA LEU A 402 18.57 7.24 -13.76
C LEU A 402 18.43 7.84 -12.36
N ILE A 403 19.11 8.96 -12.11
CA ILE A 403 19.00 9.70 -10.84
C ILE A 403 17.59 10.26 -10.66
N LEU A 404 16.97 10.82 -11.69
CA LEU A 404 15.62 11.34 -11.66
C LEU A 404 14.59 10.24 -11.32
N ASN A 405 14.72 9.05 -11.92
CA ASN A 405 13.86 7.90 -11.60
C ASN A 405 14.06 7.40 -10.16
N THR A 406 15.30 7.39 -9.68
CA THR A 406 15.62 7.05 -8.29
C THR A 406 15.07 8.09 -7.32
N ALA A 407 15.19 9.38 -7.64
CA ALA A 407 14.62 10.47 -6.88
C ALA A 407 13.09 10.38 -6.79
N ALA A 408 12.43 10.05 -7.91
CA ALA A 408 10.99 9.81 -7.91
C ALA A 408 10.60 8.63 -7.00
N LEU A 409 11.38 7.54 -6.99
CA LEU A 409 11.16 6.42 -6.05
C LEU A 409 11.28 6.88 -4.60
N LEU A 410 12.34 7.63 -4.27
CA LEU A 410 12.55 8.15 -2.92
C LEU A 410 11.42 9.09 -2.48
N MET A 411 10.92 9.94 -3.38
CA MET A 411 9.76 10.78 -3.11
C MET A 411 8.48 9.96 -2.88
N MET A 412 8.30 8.82 -3.57
CA MET A 412 7.12 7.96 -3.41
C MET A 412 7.13 7.15 -2.10
N LEU A 413 8.31 6.85 -1.53
CA LEU A 413 8.43 5.98 -0.36
C LEU A 413 7.57 6.41 0.85
N PRO A 414 7.55 7.68 1.29
CA PRO A 414 6.71 8.10 2.40
C PRO A 414 5.22 7.89 2.15
N LEU A 415 4.77 8.11 0.89
CA LEU A 415 3.37 7.87 0.49
C LEU A 415 3.02 6.39 0.52
N ILE A 416 3.89 5.52 0.00
CA ILE A 416 3.70 4.07 0.01
C ILE A 416 3.60 3.57 1.45
N ILE A 417 4.55 3.98 2.30
CA ILE A 417 4.55 3.61 3.73
C ILE A 417 3.28 4.12 4.41
N GLY A 418 2.92 5.39 4.23
CA GLY A 418 1.70 5.97 4.78
C GLY A 418 0.44 5.23 4.33
N TYR A 419 0.35 4.87 3.04
CA TYR A 419 -0.77 4.10 2.49
C TYR A 419 -0.90 2.71 3.14
N LEU A 420 0.20 2.00 3.38
CA LEU A 420 0.17 0.68 4.04
C LEU A 420 -0.51 0.73 5.42
N PHE A 421 -0.39 1.84 6.15
CA PHE A 421 -1.08 2.02 7.43
C PHE A 421 -2.56 2.38 7.27
N VAL A 422 -2.92 3.14 6.24
CA VAL A 422 -4.27 3.68 6.06
C VAL A 422 -5.15 2.80 5.17
N GLN A 423 -4.57 1.90 4.35
CA GLN A 423 -5.29 1.09 3.36
C GLN A 423 -6.50 0.33 3.92
N ARG A 424 -6.38 -0.22 5.13
CA ARG A 424 -7.49 -0.95 5.76
C ARG A 424 -8.67 -0.04 6.07
N LEU A 425 -8.42 1.14 6.65
CA LEU A 425 -9.45 2.13 6.95
C LEU A 425 -10.12 2.64 5.66
N PHE A 426 -9.33 2.79 4.59
CA PHE A 426 -9.82 3.23 3.29
C PHE A 426 -10.75 2.19 2.65
N VAL A 427 -10.36 0.90 2.63
CA VAL A 427 -11.19 -0.19 2.10
C VAL A 427 -12.51 -0.31 2.89
N GLU A 428 -12.44 -0.33 4.23
CA GLU A 428 -13.62 -0.38 5.09
C GLU A 428 -14.56 0.83 4.86
N SER A 429 -14.00 2.01 4.55
CA SER A 429 -14.81 3.21 4.28
C SER A 429 -15.57 3.11 2.96
N ILE A 430 -14.95 2.55 1.92
CA ILE A 430 -15.57 2.37 0.60
C ILE A 430 -16.67 1.29 0.66
N GLU A 431 -16.41 0.19 1.34
CA GLU A 431 -17.39 -0.89 1.48
C GLU A 431 -18.69 -0.40 2.17
N ARG A 432 -18.56 0.40 3.24
CA ARG A 432 -19.72 0.98 3.93
C ARG A 432 -20.49 1.98 3.08
N THR A 433 -19.82 2.78 2.25
CA THR A 433 -20.47 3.72 1.34
C THR A 433 -21.15 3.01 0.17
N GLY A 434 -20.63 1.87 -0.28
CA GLY A 434 -21.24 1.06 -1.35
C GLY A 434 -22.52 0.34 -0.94
N ILE A 435 -22.68 -0.02 0.34
CA ILE A 435 -23.86 -0.74 0.85
C ILE A 435 -25.04 0.20 1.12
N THR A 436 -24.78 1.47 1.42
CA THR A 436 -25.84 2.49 1.66
C THR A 436 -26.45 3.06 0.39
N GLY A 437 -25.99 2.65 -0.78
CA GLY A 437 -26.47 3.08 -2.10
C GLY A 437 -27.43 2.10 -2.79
N MET A 438 -27.94 1.05 -2.08
CA MET A 438 -28.98 0.14 -2.59
C MET A 438 -30.29 0.39 -1.88
#